data_9cbfb62320483fe6eb80428d34a8107a
#
_entry.id   9cbfb62320483fe6eb80428d34a8107a
#
_cell.length_a   1.000
_cell.length_b   1.000
_cell.length_c   1.000
_cell.angle_alpha   90.00
_cell.angle_beta   90.00
_cell.angle_gamma   90.00
#
_symmetry.space_group_name_H-M   'P 1'
#
loop_
_entity.id
_entity.type
_entity.pdbx_description
1 polymer ?
#
loop_
_entity_poly.entity_id
_entity_poly.type
_entity_poly.pdbx_seq_one_letter_code
_entity_poly.pdbx_strand_id
1 'polypeptide(L)'
;MKQRIKVLLLTLLTLGTLALVTGCGSEQTPYQINDSQNYNVSVKFDANGGTFTTNTSVIVDSFNISDMTANGSGNVELALITPDNELRKTDAFTAVKSGYFLAGWYAERTETGKDADGNAIYSYGKKWDFENDLLEVKKDGTYSSEEPVMTLYAAWVPLFEIEFYSLASGEYMDSMTFDPTVMTEIKVPHWDETTGAVEMYNFPENSGYTFNGAYFDAEGKQAVKGETLAHTGTLNYDNGTAENSVMKLYVDWKEGEWYHIYNVEQFLENASVNGNYEIHADLDFAGESWPTSFMYGNFAGTIKGNGHTFKNIELAQTNNSKVNAGLFGALTESANISDVTFENVTFTIESGTRVAGTSYGLFAGTISDTATISNVKVLNSTLQIDSDCYFGVDDYSIGLLCGMGNAGIIPDAQITCVVTGDEPESVKITVEGNDVTVEFIEQ
;
A
#
# COMPACT_ATOMS: atom_id res chain seq x y z
N MET A 1 -21.10 15.05 0.72
CA MET A 1 -21.28 14.75 2.16
C MET A 1 -21.47 13.24 2.29
N LYS A 2 -20.36 12.48 2.18
CA LYS A 2 -20.34 11.01 2.39
C LYS A 2 -19.65 10.75 3.72
N GLN A 3 -20.38 10.20 4.66
CA GLN A 3 -19.88 9.77 5.96
C GLN A 3 -18.89 8.62 5.75
N ARG A 4 -17.65 8.87 6.14
CA ARG A 4 -16.65 7.80 6.29
C ARG A 4 -16.97 7.06 7.60
N ILE A 5 -17.36 5.81 7.47
CA ILE A 5 -17.45 4.89 8.61
C ILE A 5 -16.01 4.52 8.97
N LYS A 6 -15.51 5.12 10.06
CA LYS A 6 -14.28 4.64 10.69
C LYS A 6 -14.62 3.37 11.45
N VAL A 7 -14.13 2.25 10.94
CA VAL A 7 -14.06 1.03 11.74
C VAL A 7 -12.94 1.24 12.76
N LEU A 8 -13.34 1.54 13.99
CA LEU A 8 -12.45 1.66 15.13
C LEU A 8 -12.11 0.23 15.58
N LEU A 9 -10.97 -0.30 15.15
CA LEU A 9 -10.40 -1.49 15.77
C LEU A 9 -9.86 -1.03 17.13
N LEU A 10 -10.58 -1.38 18.19
CA LEU A 10 -10.20 -1.12 19.57
C LEU A 10 -9.08 -2.10 19.95
N THR A 11 -7.84 -1.73 19.70
CA THR A 11 -6.69 -2.40 20.32
C THR A 11 -6.71 -2.01 21.80
N LEU A 12 -7.15 -2.93 22.62
CA LEU A 12 -7.04 -2.82 24.07
C LEU A 12 -5.57 -2.99 24.47
N LEU A 13 -4.83 -1.90 24.46
CA LEU A 13 -3.49 -1.85 25.06
C LEU A 13 -3.68 -1.74 26.58
N THR A 14 -3.84 -2.88 27.25
CA THR A 14 -3.69 -2.91 28.70
C THR A 14 -2.21 -2.81 29.03
N LEU A 15 -1.78 -1.61 29.46
CA LEU A 15 -0.52 -1.44 30.19
C LEU A 15 -0.58 -2.30 31.47
N GLY A 16 -0.13 -3.54 31.39
CA GLY A 16 0.16 -4.37 32.53
C GLY A 16 1.47 -3.87 33.16
N THR A 17 1.35 -3.25 34.34
CA THR A 17 2.49 -2.97 35.19
C THR A 17 3.29 -4.24 35.40
N LEU A 18 4.54 -4.24 34.91
CA LEU A 18 5.51 -5.29 35.14
C LEU A 18 5.89 -5.30 36.63
N ALA A 19 5.16 -6.09 37.41
CA ALA A 19 5.62 -6.46 38.74
C ALA A 19 6.67 -7.56 38.57
N LEU A 20 7.93 -7.19 38.73
CA LEU A 20 9.02 -8.14 38.95
C LEU A 20 8.74 -8.89 40.24
N VAL A 21 8.04 -10.02 40.16
CA VAL A 21 7.99 -11.00 41.23
C VAL A 21 9.14 -11.95 41.05
N THR A 22 10.27 -11.63 41.66
CA THR A 22 11.27 -12.64 42.06
C THR A 22 10.66 -13.38 43.24
N GLY A 23 9.84 -14.38 42.96
CA GLY A 23 9.24 -15.24 43.97
C GLY A 23 9.57 -16.68 43.68
N CYS A 24 10.20 -17.34 44.64
CA CYS A 24 10.30 -18.79 44.76
C CYS A 24 8.99 -19.46 44.29
N GLY A 25 9.16 -20.51 43.48
CA GLY A 25 8.03 -21.28 42.91
C GLY A 25 7.07 -21.78 43.98
N SER A 26 5.94 -21.14 44.04
CA SER A 26 4.72 -21.81 44.47
C SER A 26 4.18 -22.51 43.22
N GLU A 27 4.18 -23.84 43.23
CA GLU A 27 3.46 -24.61 42.22
C GLU A 27 2.01 -24.09 42.22
N GLN A 28 1.61 -23.43 41.14
CA GLN A 28 0.24 -22.98 40.98
C GLN A 28 -0.64 -24.23 40.90
N THR A 29 -1.67 -24.30 41.74
CA THR A 29 -2.61 -25.43 41.71
C THR A 29 -3.24 -25.52 40.32
N PRO A 30 -3.13 -26.66 39.63
CA PRO A 30 -3.72 -26.85 38.32
C PRO A 30 -5.23 -26.56 38.35
N TYR A 31 -5.72 -25.86 37.33
CA TYR A 31 -7.14 -25.65 37.19
C TYR A 31 -7.81 -26.94 36.71
N GLN A 32 -8.91 -27.36 37.36
CA GLN A 32 -9.68 -28.51 36.97
C GLN A 32 -10.83 -28.09 36.06
N ILE A 33 -10.91 -28.66 34.86
CA ILE A 33 -11.99 -28.36 33.91
C ILE A 33 -13.32 -28.95 34.38
N ASN A 34 -13.27 -30.17 34.93
CA ASN A 34 -14.42 -30.86 35.43
C ASN A 34 -14.34 -31.01 36.96
N ASP A 35 -15.26 -30.42 37.68
CA ASP A 35 -15.27 -30.33 39.16
C ASP A 35 -16.11 -31.46 39.81
N SER A 36 -16.14 -32.65 39.21
CA SER A 36 -16.92 -33.73 39.82
C SER A 36 -16.03 -34.80 40.46
N GLN A 37 -16.38 -35.21 41.67
CA GLN A 37 -15.64 -36.16 42.51
C GLN A 37 -15.56 -37.61 41.99
N ASN A 38 -16.07 -37.89 40.80
CA ASN A 38 -16.19 -39.24 40.27
C ASN A 38 -15.30 -39.53 39.05
N TYR A 39 -14.31 -38.68 38.80
CA TYR A 39 -13.39 -38.89 37.69
C TYR A 39 -12.16 -39.69 38.15
N ASN A 40 -11.75 -40.68 37.35
CA ASN A 40 -10.66 -41.58 37.69
C ASN A 40 -9.49 -41.56 36.68
N VAL A 41 -9.59 -40.81 35.58
CA VAL A 41 -8.52 -40.62 34.61
C VAL A 41 -8.36 -39.13 34.35
N SER A 42 -7.15 -38.65 34.31
CA SER A 42 -6.86 -37.26 34.03
C SER A 42 -5.85 -37.08 32.91
N VAL A 43 -6.02 -35.99 32.13
CA VAL A 43 -5.11 -35.52 31.11
C VAL A 43 -4.70 -34.09 31.48
N LYS A 44 -3.42 -33.84 31.43
CA LYS A 44 -2.85 -32.52 31.72
C LYS A 44 -2.59 -31.76 30.43
N PHE A 45 -2.98 -30.50 30.36
CA PHE A 45 -2.55 -29.53 29.35
C PHE A 45 -1.59 -28.55 30.00
N ASP A 46 -0.36 -28.53 29.52
CA ASP A 46 0.72 -27.66 30.00
C ASP A 46 0.98 -26.54 28.98
N ALA A 47 0.71 -25.32 29.37
CA ALA A 47 0.92 -24.16 28.50
C ALA A 47 2.39 -23.89 28.15
N ASN A 48 3.32 -24.66 28.72
CA ASN A 48 4.73 -24.72 28.30
C ASN A 48 5.38 -23.33 28.12
N GLY A 49 5.38 -22.54 29.17
CA GLY A 49 5.88 -21.16 29.17
C GLY A 49 4.88 -20.11 28.73
N GLY A 50 3.69 -20.50 28.34
CA GLY A 50 2.50 -19.64 28.24
C GLY A 50 1.63 -19.71 29.49
N THR A 51 0.46 -19.11 29.42
CA THR A 51 -0.58 -19.14 30.45
C THR A 51 -1.94 -19.35 29.84
N PHE A 52 -2.86 -19.94 30.56
CA PHE A 52 -4.27 -19.93 30.23
C PHE A 52 -4.92 -18.62 30.68
N THR A 53 -6.05 -18.26 30.11
CA THR A 53 -6.79 -17.05 30.50
C THR A 53 -7.30 -17.11 31.94
N THR A 54 -7.28 -18.28 32.59
CA THR A 54 -7.43 -18.48 34.02
C THR A 54 -6.24 -18.06 34.88
N ASN A 55 -5.16 -17.53 34.28
CA ASN A 55 -3.87 -17.22 34.92
C ASN A 55 -3.15 -18.43 35.51
N THR A 56 -3.40 -19.64 35.01
CA THR A 56 -2.66 -20.84 35.36
C THR A 56 -1.82 -21.29 34.19
N SER A 57 -0.68 -21.94 34.44
CA SER A 57 0.16 -22.55 33.39
C SER A 57 -0.28 -23.96 33.03
N VAL A 58 -1.16 -24.56 33.84
CA VAL A 58 -1.60 -25.92 33.71
C VAL A 58 -3.12 -26.01 33.96
N ILE A 59 -3.77 -26.77 33.11
CA ILE A 59 -5.15 -27.23 33.34
C ILE A 59 -5.19 -28.74 33.28
N VAL A 60 -6.14 -29.34 34.01
CA VAL A 60 -6.39 -30.81 34.03
C VAL A 60 -7.80 -31.08 33.60
N ASP A 61 -7.93 -31.90 32.58
CA ASP A 61 -9.22 -32.46 32.16
C ASP A 61 -9.37 -33.89 32.71
N SER A 62 -10.51 -34.24 33.24
CA SER A 62 -10.73 -35.50 33.93
C SER A 62 -11.91 -36.25 33.36
N PHE A 63 -11.77 -37.56 33.27
CA PHE A 63 -12.72 -38.45 32.64
C PHE A 63 -13.12 -39.57 33.59
N ASN A 64 -14.40 -39.98 33.57
CA ASN A 64 -14.88 -41.21 34.24
C ASN A 64 -14.99 -42.31 33.19
N ILE A 65 -14.10 -43.29 33.27
CA ILE A 65 -14.10 -44.43 32.34
C ILE A 65 -14.87 -45.66 32.86
N SER A 66 -15.43 -45.60 34.08
CA SER A 66 -16.07 -46.74 34.73
C SER A 66 -17.24 -47.32 33.93
N ASP A 67 -18.03 -46.43 33.32
CA ASP A 67 -19.21 -46.77 32.53
C ASP A 67 -18.96 -46.90 31.04
N MET A 68 -17.70 -46.65 30.59
CA MET A 68 -17.34 -46.76 29.18
C MET A 68 -17.10 -48.20 28.77
N THR A 69 -17.35 -48.52 27.51
CA THR A 69 -17.13 -49.88 26.96
C THR A 69 -15.68 -50.04 26.53
N ALA A 70 -15.03 -51.09 27.00
CA ALA A 70 -13.68 -51.41 26.54
C ALA A 70 -13.71 -52.05 25.15
N ASN A 71 -12.67 -51.78 24.37
CA ASN A 71 -12.41 -52.43 23.08
C ASN A 71 -11.93 -53.87 23.27
N GLY A 72 -11.66 -54.58 22.17
CA GLY A 72 -11.20 -55.98 22.20
C GLY A 72 -9.86 -56.20 22.93
N SER A 73 -9.08 -55.14 23.20
CA SER A 73 -7.84 -55.18 23.96
C SER A 73 -8.01 -54.82 25.45
N GLY A 74 -9.23 -54.57 25.89
CA GLY A 74 -9.54 -54.16 27.26
C GLY A 74 -9.31 -52.69 27.55
N ASN A 75 -9.08 -51.86 26.54
CA ASN A 75 -8.84 -50.41 26.64
C ASN A 75 -10.14 -49.64 26.38
N VAL A 76 -10.27 -48.51 27.04
CA VAL A 76 -11.24 -47.44 26.69
C VAL A 76 -10.53 -46.42 25.82
N GLU A 77 -11.20 -46.00 24.76
CA GLU A 77 -10.73 -44.99 23.82
C GLU A 77 -11.38 -43.65 24.18
N LEU A 78 -10.54 -42.62 24.45
CA LEU A 78 -10.98 -41.28 24.82
C LEU A 78 -10.65 -40.30 23.68
N ALA A 79 -11.68 -39.69 23.12
CA ALA A 79 -11.54 -38.52 22.26
C ALA A 79 -11.30 -37.29 23.15
N LEU A 80 -10.13 -36.71 23.04
CA LEU A 80 -9.80 -35.47 23.73
C LEU A 80 -10.31 -34.27 22.93
N ILE A 81 -10.63 -33.18 23.60
CA ILE A 81 -10.92 -31.90 22.96
C ILE A 81 -9.94 -30.86 23.46
N THR A 82 -9.64 -29.84 22.60
CA THR A 82 -8.74 -28.74 22.96
C THR A 82 -9.29 -28.01 24.19
N PRO A 83 -8.43 -27.43 25.02
CA PRO A 83 -8.86 -26.63 26.16
C PRO A 83 -9.80 -25.47 25.79
N ASP A 84 -9.55 -24.81 24.66
CA ASP A 84 -10.30 -23.68 24.15
C ASP A 84 -11.47 -24.05 23.22
N ASN A 85 -11.81 -25.33 23.12
CA ASN A 85 -12.93 -25.80 22.29
C ASN A 85 -14.24 -25.13 22.72
N GLU A 86 -14.99 -24.62 21.75
CA GLU A 86 -16.29 -23.95 21.98
C GLU A 86 -17.33 -24.79 22.74
N LEU A 87 -17.20 -26.11 22.71
CA LEU A 87 -18.04 -27.03 23.53
C LEU A 87 -17.85 -26.81 25.05
N ARG A 88 -16.71 -26.23 25.45
CA ARG A 88 -16.43 -25.86 26.84
C ARG A 88 -17.12 -24.57 27.28
N LYS A 89 -17.65 -23.79 26.31
CA LYS A 89 -18.44 -22.57 26.51
C LYS A 89 -17.75 -21.48 27.36
N THR A 90 -16.43 -21.43 27.33
CA THR A 90 -15.67 -20.45 28.12
C THR A 90 -14.31 -20.19 27.46
N ASP A 91 -13.90 -18.91 27.39
CA ASP A 91 -12.57 -18.49 26.96
C ASP A 91 -11.50 -18.69 28.04
N ALA A 92 -11.91 -19.18 29.22
CA ALA A 92 -11.02 -19.36 30.37
C ALA A 92 -9.85 -20.30 30.09
N PHE A 93 -10.01 -21.23 29.14
CA PHE A 93 -9.04 -22.27 28.84
C PHE A 93 -8.20 -21.96 27.59
N THR A 94 -8.28 -20.79 27.02
CA THR A 94 -7.42 -20.40 25.91
C THR A 94 -5.99 -20.23 26.40
N ALA A 95 -5.06 -20.95 25.78
CA ALA A 95 -3.64 -20.80 26.05
C ALA A 95 -3.08 -19.59 25.28
N VAL A 96 -2.30 -18.74 25.96
CA VAL A 96 -1.72 -17.53 25.39
C VAL A 96 -0.26 -17.40 25.80
N LYS A 97 0.57 -16.87 24.90
CA LYS A 97 1.96 -16.48 25.16
C LYS A 97 2.26 -15.23 24.36
N SER A 98 2.67 -14.17 25.06
CA SER A 98 2.94 -12.86 24.40
C SER A 98 4.01 -13.00 23.32
N GLY A 99 3.74 -12.49 22.12
CA GLY A 99 4.65 -12.55 20.96
C GLY A 99 4.71 -13.93 20.26
N TYR A 100 3.80 -14.85 20.60
CA TYR A 100 3.76 -16.18 20.00
C TYR A 100 2.31 -16.58 19.66
N PHE A 101 2.16 -17.47 18.68
CA PHE A 101 0.92 -18.20 18.44
C PHE A 101 1.07 -19.67 18.83
N LEU A 102 -0.05 -20.31 19.14
CA LEU A 102 -0.11 -21.71 19.51
C LEU A 102 -0.09 -22.60 18.25
N ALA A 103 1.04 -23.24 17.96
CA ALA A 103 1.18 -24.14 16.81
C ALA A 103 0.44 -25.46 16.98
N GLY A 104 0.18 -25.87 18.22
CA GLY A 104 -0.57 -27.07 18.56
C GLY A 104 -0.18 -27.66 19.89
N TRP A 105 -0.73 -28.86 20.13
CA TRP A 105 -0.50 -29.64 21.35
C TRP A 105 0.24 -30.93 21.04
N TYR A 106 1.22 -31.29 21.85
CA TYR A 106 2.12 -32.42 21.61
C TYR A 106 2.28 -33.29 22.87
N ALA A 107 2.19 -34.59 22.70
CA ALA A 107 2.37 -35.55 23.82
C ALA A 107 3.86 -35.69 24.22
N GLU A 108 4.77 -35.37 23.35
CA GLU A 108 6.20 -35.55 23.57
C GLU A 108 6.94 -34.24 23.30
N ARG A 109 7.87 -33.90 24.18
CA ARG A 109 8.83 -32.82 23.99
C ARG A 109 10.21 -33.23 24.52
N THR A 110 11.27 -32.71 23.87
CA THR A 110 12.66 -32.90 24.27
C THR A 110 13.36 -31.56 24.33
N GLU A 111 13.97 -31.21 25.46
CA GLU A 111 14.79 -30.00 25.57
C GLU A 111 16.02 -30.13 24.67
N THR A 112 16.21 -29.20 23.75
CA THR A 112 17.32 -29.18 22.78
C THR A 112 18.36 -28.12 23.11
N GLY A 113 18.05 -27.16 23.97
CA GLY A 113 18.93 -26.08 24.36
C GLY A 113 18.22 -24.98 25.13
N LYS A 114 18.84 -23.83 25.17
CA LYS A 114 18.28 -22.62 25.80
C LYS A 114 18.45 -21.44 24.84
N ASP A 115 17.48 -20.52 24.86
CA ASP A 115 17.56 -19.24 24.14
C ASP A 115 18.51 -18.25 24.84
N ALA A 116 18.65 -17.05 24.27
CA ALA A 116 19.51 -16.00 24.81
C ALA A 116 19.08 -15.52 26.21
N ASP A 117 17.81 -15.67 26.55
CA ASP A 117 17.21 -15.29 27.83
C ASP A 117 17.26 -16.42 28.86
N GLY A 118 17.77 -17.61 28.47
CA GLY A 118 17.90 -18.80 29.32
C GLY A 118 16.66 -19.68 29.38
N ASN A 119 15.62 -19.44 28.57
CA ASN A 119 14.44 -20.28 28.47
C ASN A 119 14.77 -21.55 27.70
N ALA A 120 14.13 -22.65 28.08
CA ALA A 120 14.32 -23.92 27.39
C ALA A 120 13.72 -23.90 25.98
N ILE A 121 14.50 -24.39 25.02
CA ILE A 121 14.08 -24.65 23.64
C ILE A 121 13.71 -26.14 23.54
N TYR A 122 12.57 -26.44 22.94
CA TYR A 122 12.08 -27.80 22.81
C TYR A 122 11.91 -28.20 21.35
N SER A 123 12.23 -29.45 21.03
CA SER A 123 11.69 -30.17 19.89
C SER A 123 10.50 -31.02 20.33
N TYR A 124 9.57 -31.21 19.41
CA TYR A 124 8.31 -31.92 19.70
C TYR A 124 8.22 -33.16 18.82
N GLY A 125 7.46 -34.16 19.32
CA GLY A 125 7.10 -35.35 18.57
C GLY A 125 5.97 -35.09 17.58
N LYS A 126 5.09 -36.08 17.41
CA LYS A 126 3.89 -35.91 16.57
C LYS A 126 2.90 -34.97 17.26
N LYS A 127 2.36 -34.01 16.48
CA LYS A 127 1.24 -33.18 16.89
C LYS A 127 0.02 -34.01 17.19
N TRP A 128 -0.68 -33.75 18.29
CA TRP A 128 -1.93 -34.41 18.63
C TRP A 128 -3.06 -33.90 17.74
N ASP A 129 -3.69 -34.83 17.04
CA ASP A 129 -4.84 -34.58 16.19
C ASP A 129 -6.11 -34.84 16.99
N PHE A 130 -6.78 -33.78 17.44
CA PHE A 130 -8.00 -33.90 18.27
C PHE A 130 -9.21 -34.47 17.52
N GLU A 131 -9.16 -34.55 16.18
CA GLU A 131 -10.22 -35.13 15.38
C GLU A 131 -10.03 -36.67 15.22
N ASN A 132 -8.78 -37.10 15.11
CA ASN A 132 -8.47 -38.47 14.71
C ASN A 132 -7.69 -39.29 15.76
N ASP A 133 -6.91 -38.61 16.63
CA ASP A 133 -6.16 -39.34 17.67
C ASP A 133 -7.06 -39.69 18.88
N LEU A 134 -6.93 -40.90 19.37
CA LEU A 134 -7.63 -41.39 20.57
C LEU A 134 -6.62 -41.77 21.64
N LEU A 135 -6.89 -41.37 22.89
CA LEU A 135 -6.11 -41.80 24.03
C LEU A 135 -6.66 -43.16 24.53
N GLU A 136 -5.85 -44.21 24.44
CA GLU A 136 -6.19 -45.49 24.96
C GLU A 136 -5.76 -45.65 26.42
N VAL A 137 -6.70 -46.00 27.28
CA VAL A 137 -6.46 -46.30 28.70
C VAL A 137 -7.06 -47.64 29.08
N LYS A 138 -6.38 -48.46 29.91
CA LYS A 138 -6.92 -49.75 30.38
C LYS A 138 -8.12 -49.52 31.26
N LYS A 139 -9.23 -50.24 30.98
CA LYS A 139 -10.45 -50.11 31.78
C LYS A 139 -10.30 -50.56 33.23
N ASP A 140 -9.47 -51.57 33.46
CA ASP A 140 -9.17 -52.13 34.77
C ASP A 140 -7.88 -51.56 35.42
N GLY A 141 -7.34 -50.49 34.83
CA GLY A 141 -6.17 -49.79 35.34
C GLY A 141 -6.47 -49.05 36.65
N THR A 142 -5.44 -48.91 37.49
CA THR A 142 -5.51 -48.04 38.65
C THR A 142 -4.93 -46.68 38.28
N TYR A 143 -5.75 -45.63 38.35
CA TYR A 143 -5.38 -44.27 38.01
C TYR A 143 -5.54 -43.34 39.20
N SER A 144 -4.77 -42.29 39.23
CA SER A 144 -4.83 -41.23 40.24
C SER A 144 -5.21 -39.92 39.57
N SER A 145 -6.03 -39.12 40.20
CA SER A 145 -6.31 -37.74 39.74
C SER A 145 -5.10 -36.81 39.85
N GLU A 146 -4.10 -37.21 40.64
CA GLU A 146 -2.87 -36.44 40.84
C GLU A 146 -1.79 -36.81 39.81
N GLU A 147 -1.89 -37.95 39.16
CA GLU A 147 -0.96 -38.44 38.14
C GLU A 147 -1.68 -38.55 36.79
N PRO A 148 -1.55 -37.57 35.90
CA PRO A 148 -2.19 -37.62 34.60
C PRO A 148 -1.64 -38.77 33.76
N VAL A 149 -2.52 -39.48 33.06
CA VAL A 149 -2.13 -40.56 32.13
C VAL A 149 -1.43 -40.04 30.89
N MET A 150 -1.62 -38.74 30.58
CA MET A 150 -1.00 -38.06 29.48
C MET A 150 -0.80 -36.58 29.84
N THR A 151 0.28 -35.99 29.36
CA THR A 151 0.48 -34.55 29.34
C THR A 151 0.60 -34.08 27.88
N LEU A 152 -0.22 -33.11 27.48
CA LEU A 152 -0.08 -32.41 26.22
C LEU A 152 0.58 -31.05 26.46
N TYR A 153 1.64 -30.79 25.74
CA TYR A 153 2.42 -29.56 25.83
C TYR A 153 2.09 -28.61 24.69
N ALA A 154 1.83 -27.35 25.01
CA ALA A 154 1.68 -26.33 24.02
C ALA A 154 3.04 -26.11 23.31
N ALA A 155 3.00 -26.07 21.99
CA ALA A 155 4.11 -25.63 21.17
C ALA A 155 3.87 -24.19 20.70
N TRP A 156 4.86 -23.34 20.91
CA TRP A 156 4.80 -21.92 20.62
C TRP A 156 5.74 -21.56 19.48
N VAL A 157 5.21 -20.87 18.48
CA VAL A 157 6.01 -20.32 17.38
C VAL A 157 5.91 -18.79 17.45
N PRO A 158 7.04 -18.07 17.33
CA PRO A 158 7.00 -16.62 17.31
C PRO A 158 6.07 -16.11 16.23
N LEU A 159 5.35 -15.03 16.49
CA LEU A 159 4.60 -14.32 15.46
C LEU A 159 5.59 -13.89 14.37
N PHE A 160 5.13 -13.95 13.12
CA PHE A 160 5.93 -13.43 12.01
C PHE A 160 5.91 -11.90 12.09
N GLU A 161 7.07 -11.28 11.98
CA GLU A 161 7.22 -9.83 12.06
C GLU A 161 7.78 -9.29 10.75
N ILE A 162 7.22 -8.18 10.27
CA ILE A 162 7.81 -7.35 9.23
C ILE A 162 8.24 -6.06 9.87
N GLU A 163 9.53 -5.76 9.79
CA GLU A 163 10.10 -4.47 10.17
C GLU A 163 10.22 -3.60 8.93
N PHE A 164 9.68 -2.39 9.00
CA PHE A 164 9.77 -1.40 7.93
C PHE A 164 10.86 -0.38 8.22
N TYR A 165 11.69 -0.15 7.21
CA TYR A 165 12.78 0.81 7.24
C TYR A 165 12.62 1.82 6.12
N SER A 166 13.04 3.06 6.32
CA SER A 166 13.16 4.04 5.24
C SER A 166 14.31 3.65 4.30
N LEU A 167 14.06 3.53 3.00
CA LEU A 167 15.12 3.27 2.03
C LEU A 167 16.13 4.42 1.99
N ALA A 168 15.67 5.66 2.12
CA ALA A 168 16.53 6.85 2.02
C ALA A 168 17.47 7.02 3.22
N SER A 169 17.02 6.73 4.44
CA SER A 169 17.81 6.94 5.67
C SER A 169 18.30 5.64 6.33
N GLY A 170 17.69 4.50 6.02
CA GLY A 170 17.93 3.23 6.71
C GLY A 170 17.35 3.19 8.12
N GLU A 171 16.58 4.21 8.53
CA GLU A 171 15.99 4.26 9.87
C GLU A 171 14.75 3.37 9.96
N TYR A 172 14.59 2.73 11.12
CA TYR A 172 13.37 2.00 11.45
C TYR A 172 12.15 2.93 11.45
N MET A 173 11.07 2.51 10.83
CA MET A 173 9.82 3.27 10.75
C MET A 173 8.73 2.66 11.62
N ASP A 174 8.44 1.36 11.42
CA ASP A 174 7.36 0.66 12.08
C ASP A 174 7.57 -0.86 11.95
N SER A 175 6.72 -1.65 12.61
CA SER A 175 6.63 -3.09 12.37
C SER A 175 5.19 -3.57 12.44
N MET A 176 4.91 -4.66 11.75
CA MET A 176 3.67 -5.40 11.87
C MET A 176 3.95 -6.85 12.23
N THR A 177 3.12 -7.41 13.08
CA THR A 177 3.16 -8.83 13.43
C THR A 177 1.87 -9.51 13.00
N PHE A 178 1.96 -10.75 12.59
CA PHE A 178 0.79 -11.54 12.22
C PHE A 178 0.99 -13.03 12.51
N ASP A 179 -0.13 -13.71 12.66
CA ASP A 179 -0.19 -15.15 12.77
C ASP A 179 -0.17 -15.76 11.35
N PRO A 180 0.92 -16.42 10.95
CA PRO A 180 1.03 -16.95 9.59
C PRO A 180 0.15 -18.20 9.36
N THR A 181 -0.51 -18.72 10.36
CA THR A 181 -1.54 -19.77 10.19
C THR A 181 -2.87 -19.19 9.70
N VAL A 182 -3.11 -17.90 9.98
CA VAL A 182 -4.31 -17.18 9.58
C VAL A 182 -4.05 -16.32 8.36
N MET A 183 -2.88 -15.66 8.30
CA MET A 183 -2.47 -14.78 7.21
C MET A 183 -1.25 -15.38 6.52
N THR A 184 -1.46 -16.01 5.37
CA THR A 184 -0.39 -16.64 4.58
C THR A 184 0.26 -15.71 3.59
N GLU A 185 -0.41 -14.61 3.25
CA GLU A 185 0.03 -13.59 2.30
C GLU A 185 -0.22 -12.20 2.87
N ILE A 186 0.69 -11.28 2.56
CA ILE A 186 0.60 -9.88 2.92
C ILE A 186 0.42 -9.09 1.63
N LYS A 187 -0.59 -8.25 1.58
CA LYS A 187 -0.78 -7.34 0.45
C LYS A 187 0.25 -6.23 0.51
N VAL A 188 0.95 -6.06 -0.61
CA VAL A 188 1.94 -5.00 -0.80
C VAL A 188 1.26 -3.83 -1.48
N PRO A 189 1.51 -2.58 -1.04
CA PRO A 189 1.03 -1.42 -1.76
C PRO A 189 1.51 -1.46 -3.21
N HIS A 190 0.60 -1.31 -4.12
CA HIS A 190 0.86 -1.22 -5.55
C HIS A 190 -0.07 -0.20 -6.17
N TRP A 191 0.29 0.30 -7.33
CA TRP A 191 -0.54 1.21 -8.10
C TRP A 191 -1.58 0.41 -8.86
N ASP A 192 -2.85 0.67 -8.59
CA ASP A 192 -3.96 0.12 -9.36
C ASP A 192 -4.03 0.83 -10.71
N GLU A 193 -3.76 0.10 -11.79
CA GLU A 193 -3.76 0.64 -13.16
C GLU A 193 -5.14 1.16 -13.59
N THR A 194 -6.22 0.70 -12.96
CA THR A 194 -7.58 1.14 -13.27
C THR A 194 -7.92 2.46 -12.61
N THR A 195 -7.52 2.64 -11.34
CA THR A 195 -7.87 3.83 -10.54
C THR A 195 -6.74 4.84 -10.44
N GLY A 196 -5.49 4.47 -10.74
CA GLY A 196 -4.31 5.33 -10.54
C GLY A 196 -3.99 5.60 -9.08
N ALA A 197 -4.64 4.91 -8.16
CA ALA A 197 -4.47 5.06 -6.72
C ALA A 197 -3.61 3.94 -6.13
N VAL A 198 -3.02 4.20 -4.96
CA VAL A 198 -2.33 3.19 -4.18
C VAL A 198 -3.12 2.90 -2.89
N GLU A 199 -3.33 1.63 -2.59
CA GLU A 199 -3.86 1.19 -1.32
C GLU A 199 -2.71 0.71 -0.43
N MET A 200 -2.51 1.38 0.72
CA MET A 200 -1.35 1.13 1.58
C MET A 200 -1.47 -0.15 2.42
N TYR A 201 -2.67 -0.72 2.52
CA TYR A 201 -2.96 -1.87 3.38
C TYR A 201 -2.44 -1.67 4.81
N ASN A 202 -1.48 -2.51 5.23
CA ASN A 202 -0.87 -2.42 6.56
C ASN A 202 0.57 -1.85 6.53
N PHE A 203 1.00 -1.32 5.39
CA PHE A 203 2.29 -0.64 5.31
C PHE A 203 2.20 0.72 6.02
N PRO A 204 3.31 1.21 6.60
CA PRO A 204 3.32 2.51 7.23
C PRO A 204 3.00 3.61 6.21
N GLU A 205 2.39 4.69 6.68
CA GLU A 205 2.18 5.90 5.89
C GLU A 205 3.23 6.94 6.29
N ASN A 206 3.65 7.76 5.33
CA ASN A 206 4.55 8.88 5.57
C ASN A 206 3.87 10.18 5.14
N SER A 207 3.49 11.02 6.12
CA SER A 207 2.74 12.25 5.84
C SER A 207 3.51 13.20 4.94
N GLY A 208 2.88 13.64 3.85
CA GLY A 208 3.49 14.51 2.86
C GLY A 208 4.35 13.78 1.81
N TYR A 209 4.31 12.46 1.81
CA TYR A 209 5.02 11.61 0.85
C TYR A 209 4.07 10.58 0.24
N THR A 210 4.39 10.15 -0.98
CA THR A 210 3.69 9.07 -1.67
C THR A 210 4.57 7.82 -1.70
N PHE A 211 3.98 6.65 -1.48
CA PHE A 211 4.67 5.36 -1.61
C PHE A 211 5.23 5.20 -3.03
N ASN A 212 6.51 4.86 -3.14
CA ASN A 212 7.20 4.68 -4.42
C ASN A 212 7.70 3.25 -4.66
N GLY A 213 7.69 2.41 -3.62
CA GLY A 213 8.08 1.01 -3.70
C GLY A 213 8.55 0.44 -2.38
N ALA A 214 8.73 -0.88 -2.35
CA ALA A 214 9.33 -1.60 -1.23
C ALA A 214 10.43 -2.53 -1.74
N TYR A 215 11.45 -2.76 -0.92
CA TYR A 215 12.64 -3.51 -1.28
C TYR A 215 13.05 -4.44 -0.16
N PHE A 216 13.67 -5.59 -0.52
CA PHE A 216 14.25 -6.54 0.43
C PHE A 216 15.64 -6.15 0.93
N ASP A 217 16.27 -5.15 0.32
CA ASP A 217 17.62 -4.69 0.67
C ASP A 217 17.70 -3.17 0.79
N ALA A 218 18.62 -2.70 1.62
CA ALA A 218 18.82 -1.28 1.92
C ALA A 218 19.36 -0.46 0.71
N GLU A 219 19.86 -1.13 -0.32
CA GLU A 219 20.36 -0.49 -1.53
C GLU A 219 19.28 -0.28 -2.61
N GLY A 220 18.06 -0.75 -2.38
CA GLY A 220 16.94 -0.62 -3.32
C GLY A 220 17.11 -1.43 -4.61
N LYS A 221 17.88 -2.54 -4.58
CA LYS A 221 18.18 -3.36 -5.76
C LYS A 221 17.19 -4.51 -5.95
N GLN A 222 16.62 -5.01 -4.86
CA GLN A 222 15.71 -6.14 -4.86
C GLN A 222 14.30 -5.67 -4.55
N ALA A 223 13.63 -5.12 -5.57
CA ALA A 223 12.26 -4.65 -5.43
C ALA A 223 11.30 -5.79 -5.10
N VAL A 224 10.38 -5.54 -4.19
CA VAL A 224 9.21 -6.37 -3.96
C VAL A 224 8.33 -6.27 -5.22
N LYS A 225 7.98 -7.42 -5.80
CA LYS A 225 7.20 -7.49 -7.04
C LYS A 225 5.88 -8.19 -6.80
N GLY A 226 4.84 -7.66 -7.44
CA GLY A 226 3.49 -8.20 -7.34
C GLY A 226 2.68 -7.58 -6.20
N GLU A 227 1.43 -7.98 -6.12
CA GLU A 227 0.43 -7.44 -5.21
C GLU A 227 0.43 -8.12 -3.85
N THR A 228 1.08 -9.27 -3.74
CA THR A 228 1.17 -10.04 -2.51
C THR A 228 2.60 -10.45 -2.22
N LEU A 229 2.93 -10.48 -0.96
CA LEU A 229 4.19 -10.95 -0.43
C LEU A 229 3.92 -12.17 0.45
N ALA A 230 4.37 -13.35 0.00
CA ALA A 230 4.41 -14.52 0.86
C ALA A 230 5.52 -14.33 1.91
N HIS A 231 5.27 -14.74 3.15
CA HIS A 231 6.35 -14.75 4.13
C HIS A 231 7.46 -15.70 3.67
N THR A 232 8.71 -15.26 3.80
CA THR A 232 9.88 -16.03 3.33
C THR A 232 10.55 -16.82 4.46
N GLY A 233 10.04 -16.70 5.67
CA GLY A 233 10.52 -17.45 6.82
C GLY A 233 10.10 -18.92 6.74
N THR A 234 10.96 -19.81 7.24
CA THR A 234 10.60 -21.21 7.38
C THR A 234 9.91 -21.40 8.73
N LEU A 235 8.58 -21.57 8.68
CA LEU A 235 7.80 -21.88 9.87
C LEU A 235 7.40 -23.35 9.82
N ASN A 236 7.85 -24.11 10.80
CA ASN A 236 7.49 -25.51 10.91
C ASN A 236 6.41 -25.68 11.97
N TYR A 237 5.16 -25.62 11.54
CA TYR A 237 3.99 -25.74 12.42
C TYR A 237 3.79 -27.14 12.97
N ASP A 238 4.35 -28.16 12.31
CA ASP A 238 4.18 -29.55 12.74
C ASP A 238 5.04 -29.88 13.95
N ASN A 239 6.22 -29.26 14.06
CA ASN A 239 7.11 -29.47 15.21
C ASN A 239 7.25 -28.24 16.14
N GLY A 240 6.47 -27.18 15.88
CA GLY A 240 6.44 -25.99 16.74
C GLY A 240 7.70 -25.14 16.72
N THR A 241 8.48 -25.16 15.64
CA THR A 241 9.68 -24.33 15.47
C THR A 241 9.48 -23.27 14.39
N ALA A 242 10.23 -22.17 14.50
CA ALA A 242 10.25 -21.12 13.51
C ALA A 242 11.70 -20.70 13.22
N GLU A 243 12.00 -20.59 11.95
CA GLU A 243 13.24 -20.03 11.46
C GLU A 243 12.91 -18.75 10.65
N ASN A 244 13.72 -17.69 10.80
CA ASN A 244 13.55 -16.43 10.06
C ASN A 244 12.12 -15.83 10.22
N SER A 245 11.68 -15.68 11.45
CA SER A 245 10.36 -15.10 11.76
C SER A 245 10.27 -13.59 11.57
N VAL A 246 11.38 -12.92 11.24
CA VAL A 246 11.45 -11.47 11.00
C VAL A 246 11.88 -11.22 9.55
N MET A 247 11.10 -10.40 8.85
CA MET A 247 11.39 -9.90 7.50
C MET A 247 11.66 -8.40 7.57
N LYS A 248 12.68 -7.92 6.86
CA LYS A 248 12.95 -6.48 6.73
C LYS A 248 12.54 -5.99 5.36
N LEU A 249 11.77 -4.92 5.33
CA LEU A 249 11.40 -4.22 4.10
C LEU A 249 11.84 -2.76 4.19
N TYR A 250 12.46 -2.30 3.11
CA TYR A 250 12.88 -0.91 2.95
C TYR A 250 11.88 -0.22 2.03
N VAL A 251 11.21 0.80 2.56
CA VAL A 251 10.14 1.52 1.85
C VAL A 251 10.71 2.81 1.27
N ASP A 252 10.48 2.99 -0.01
CA ASP A 252 10.83 4.20 -0.74
C ASP A 252 9.65 5.16 -0.80
N TRP A 253 9.94 6.44 -0.61
CA TRP A 253 8.97 7.52 -0.52
C TRP A 253 9.34 8.66 -1.43
N LYS A 254 8.38 9.15 -2.20
CA LYS A 254 8.48 10.35 -3.02
C LYS A 254 7.83 11.52 -2.32
N GLU A 255 8.53 12.63 -2.18
CA GLU A 255 7.97 13.85 -1.59
C GLU A 255 6.79 14.38 -2.41
N GLY A 256 5.73 14.81 -1.73
CA GLY A 256 4.50 15.32 -2.32
C GLY A 256 3.51 14.24 -2.69
N GLU A 257 2.38 14.69 -3.23
CA GLU A 257 1.32 13.83 -3.76
C GLU A 257 1.62 13.53 -5.23
N TRP A 258 1.75 12.25 -5.56
CA TRP A 258 2.02 11.77 -6.90
C TRP A 258 0.88 10.91 -7.42
N TYR A 259 0.51 11.12 -8.69
CA TYR A 259 -0.49 10.36 -9.41
C TYR A 259 0.19 9.55 -10.51
N HIS A 260 -0.05 8.24 -10.53
CA HIS A 260 0.37 7.34 -11.60
C HIS A 260 -0.76 7.26 -12.63
N ILE A 261 -0.48 7.67 -13.86
CA ILE A 261 -1.48 7.87 -14.91
C ILE A 261 -1.32 6.83 -16.01
N TYR A 262 -2.33 6.01 -16.18
CA TYR A 262 -2.40 4.95 -17.20
C TYR A 262 -3.44 5.23 -18.29
N ASN A 263 -4.32 6.20 -18.09
CA ASN A 263 -5.36 6.59 -19.06
C ASN A 263 -5.80 8.05 -18.87
N VAL A 264 -6.57 8.56 -19.83
CA VAL A 264 -7.04 9.96 -19.82
C VAL A 264 -8.01 10.25 -18.68
N GLU A 265 -8.87 9.31 -18.32
CA GLU A 265 -9.85 9.49 -17.23
C GLU A 265 -9.14 9.78 -15.91
N GLN A 266 -8.12 8.97 -15.56
CA GLN A 266 -7.28 9.21 -14.36
C GLN A 266 -6.60 10.57 -14.38
N PHE A 267 -6.08 11.00 -15.55
CA PHE A 267 -5.46 12.32 -15.67
C PHE A 267 -6.46 13.44 -15.44
N LEU A 268 -7.66 13.34 -16.00
CA LEU A 268 -8.71 14.35 -15.86
C LEU A 268 -9.28 14.41 -14.43
N GLU A 269 -9.48 13.27 -13.79
CA GLU A 269 -9.99 13.19 -12.42
C GLU A 269 -9.02 13.79 -11.40
N ASN A 270 -7.72 13.68 -11.66
CA ASN A 270 -6.67 14.17 -10.76
C ASN A 270 -6.04 15.50 -11.23
N ALA A 271 -6.65 16.18 -12.20
CA ALA A 271 -6.10 17.40 -12.78
C ALA A 271 -6.00 18.55 -11.75
N SER A 272 -4.78 18.89 -11.37
CA SER A 272 -4.44 19.95 -10.42
C SER A 272 -3.19 20.71 -10.88
N VAL A 273 -3.20 22.02 -10.78
CA VAL A 273 -2.04 22.85 -11.14
C VAL A 273 -0.80 22.62 -10.25
N ASN A 274 -0.97 21.98 -9.10
CA ASN A 274 0.10 21.62 -8.18
C ASN A 274 0.36 20.11 -8.13
N GLY A 275 -0.31 19.31 -8.96
CA GLY A 275 -0.18 17.86 -8.98
C GLY A 275 1.15 17.41 -9.58
N ASN A 276 1.64 16.26 -9.10
CA ASN A 276 2.78 15.58 -9.70
C ASN A 276 2.28 14.32 -10.40
N TYR A 277 2.62 14.15 -11.66
CA TYR A 277 2.12 13.07 -12.52
C TYR A 277 3.28 12.24 -13.06
N GLU A 278 3.18 10.94 -12.92
CA GLU A 278 4.03 9.96 -13.59
C GLU A 278 3.21 9.21 -14.64
N ILE A 279 3.55 9.37 -15.91
CA ILE A 279 2.76 8.87 -17.03
C ILE A 279 3.28 7.48 -17.42
N HIS A 280 2.38 6.51 -17.53
CA HIS A 280 2.70 5.11 -17.81
C HIS A 280 2.10 4.58 -19.11
N ALA A 281 1.33 5.41 -19.82
CA ALA A 281 0.76 5.06 -21.12
C ALA A 281 0.57 6.32 -21.98
N ASP A 282 0.43 6.13 -23.29
CA ASP A 282 0.02 7.21 -24.18
C ASP A 282 -1.42 7.63 -23.88
N LEU A 283 -1.67 8.95 -23.81
CA LEU A 283 -2.97 9.51 -23.46
C LEU A 283 -3.62 10.12 -24.70
N ASP A 284 -4.74 9.55 -25.13
CA ASP A 284 -5.50 10.00 -26.29
C ASP A 284 -6.72 10.81 -25.84
N PHE A 285 -6.69 12.13 -26.05
CA PHE A 285 -7.77 13.06 -25.67
C PHE A 285 -8.86 13.21 -26.71
N ALA A 286 -8.92 12.34 -27.72
CA ALA A 286 -9.96 12.44 -28.75
C ALA A 286 -11.38 12.35 -28.13
N GLY A 287 -12.14 13.46 -28.19
CA GLY A 287 -13.46 13.59 -27.58
C GLY A 287 -13.48 13.99 -26.10
N GLU A 288 -12.33 14.15 -25.48
CA GLU A 288 -12.18 14.62 -24.12
C GLU A 288 -11.71 16.08 -24.09
N SER A 289 -12.06 16.79 -23.02
CA SER A 289 -11.67 18.19 -22.85
C SER A 289 -10.40 18.29 -22.02
N TRP A 290 -9.43 19.06 -22.51
CA TRP A 290 -8.24 19.42 -21.72
C TRP A 290 -8.64 20.20 -20.46
N PRO A 291 -8.01 19.98 -19.30
CA PRO A 291 -8.38 20.63 -18.05
C PRO A 291 -8.29 22.15 -18.14
N THR A 292 -9.39 22.85 -17.90
CA THR A 292 -9.42 24.32 -17.87
C THR A 292 -8.53 24.92 -16.81
N SER A 293 -8.27 24.15 -15.72
CA SER A 293 -7.31 24.51 -14.68
C SER A 293 -5.87 24.60 -15.21
N PHE A 294 -5.52 23.79 -16.21
CA PHE A 294 -4.22 23.89 -16.87
C PHE A 294 -4.22 24.96 -17.94
N MET A 295 -5.26 24.97 -18.78
CA MET A 295 -5.37 25.90 -19.90
C MET A 295 -5.26 27.38 -19.47
N TYR A 296 -5.80 27.75 -18.32
CA TYR A 296 -5.83 29.12 -17.82
C TYR A 296 -5.08 29.33 -16.51
N GLY A 297 -4.63 28.25 -15.87
CA GLY A 297 -4.04 28.29 -14.54
C GLY A 297 -2.52 28.46 -14.54
N ASN A 298 -1.99 28.61 -13.34
CA ASN A 298 -0.56 28.68 -13.07
C ASN A 298 -0.07 27.31 -12.65
N PHE A 299 0.42 26.52 -13.60
CA PHE A 299 0.94 25.19 -13.32
C PHE A 299 2.26 25.28 -12.57
N ALA A 300 2.32 24.64 -11.39
CA ALA A 300 3.46 24.60 -10.48
C ALA A 300 3.89 23.17 -10.13
N GLY A 301 3.23 22.18 -10.72
CA GLY A 301 3.45 20.77 -10.48
C GLY A 301 4.52 20.13 -11.35
N THR A 302 4.51 18.80 -11.39
CA THR A 302 5.45 18.01 -12.19
C THR A 302 4.71 17.09 -13.16
N ILE A 303 5.15 17.04 -14.43
CA ILE A 303 4.75 15.99 -15.38
C ILE A 303 6.02 15.25 -15.81
N LYS A 304 6.13 13.99 -15.40
CA LYS A 304 7.17 13.06 -15.85
C LYS A 304 6.54 12.13 -16.89
N GLY A 305 6.79 12.42 -18.15
CA GLY A 305 6.13 11.77 -19.28
C GLY A 305 6.64 10.35 -19.58
N ASN A 306 7.84 9.97 -19.11
CA ASN A 306 8.48 8.67 -19.36
C ASN A 306 8.57 8.27 -20.85
N GLY A 307 8.56 9.26 -21.76
CA GLY A 307 8.58 9.06 -23.20
C GLY A 307 7.21 8.88 -23.85
N HIS A 308 6.12 8.96 -23.09
CA HIS A 308 4.75 8.84 -23.58
C HIS A 308 4.23 10.08 -24.26
N THR A 309 3.13 9.91 -25.01
CA THR A 309 2.52 10.95 -25.85
C THR A 309 1.14 11.34 -25.33
N PHE A 310 0.88 12.64 -25.25
CA PHE A 310 -0.45 13.24 -25.09
C PHE A 310 -0.90 13.71 -26.46
N LYS A 311 -1.99 13.17 -26.97
CA LYS A 311 -2.40 13.42 -28.36
C LYS A 311 -3.88 13.78 -28.51
N ASN A 312 -4.19 14.40 -29.67
CA ASN A 312 -5.54 14.78 -30.07
C ASN A 312 -6.21 15.75 -29.09
N ILE A 313 -5.46 16.78 -28.66
CA ILE A 313 -5.94 17.78 -27.70
C ILE A 313 -6.53 18.97 -28.47
N GLU A 314 -7.78 19.30 -28.16
CA GLU A 314 -8.45 20.47 -28.69
C GLU A 314 -8.63 21.54 -27.61
N LEU A 315 -8.13 22.75 -27.87
CA LEU A 315 -8.26 23.92 -27.01
C LEU A 315 -9.00 25.02 -27.77
N ALA A 316 -9.97 25.65 -27.12
CA ALA A 316 -10.68 26.78 -27.68
C ALA A 316 -10.70 27.97 -26.70
N GLN A 317 -10.14 29.07 -27.09
CA GLN A 317 -10.19 30.33 -26.35
C GLN A 317 -11.35 31.18 -26.85
N THR A 318 -12.39 31.22 -26.04
CA THR A 318 -13.62 31.99 -26.32
C THR A 318 -13.90 33.07 -25.27
N ASN A 319 -13.00 33.18 -24.28
CA ASN A 319 -13.23 34.02 -23.10
C ASN A 319 -12.82 35.46 -23.30
N ASN A 320 -13.66 36.37 -22.85
CA ASN A 320 -13.37 37.82 -22.85
C ASN A 320 -12.61 38.28 -21.60
N SER A 321 -12.19 37.38 -20.73
CA SER A 321 -11.38 37.72 -19.55
C SER A 321 -9.91 37.83 -19.93
N LYS A 322 -9.18 38.69 -19.20
CA LYS A 322 -7.73 38.78 -19.33
C LYS A 322 -7.08 37.56 -18.68
N VAL A 323 -6.80 36.55 -19.48
CA VAL A 323 -6.17 35.31 -19.03
C VAL A 323 -5.10 34.89 -20.04
N ASN A 324 -4.00 34.35 -19.57
CA ASN A 324 -3.03 33.67 -20.41
C ASN A 324 -3.59 32.29 -20.76
N ALA A 325 -3.30 31.76 -21.94
CA ALA A 325 -3.81 30.45 -22.33
C ALA A 325 -2.85 29.69 -23.27
N GLY A 326 -3.01 28.35 -23.21
CA GLY A 326 -2.30 27.36 -24.00
C GLY A 326 -2.64 25.97 -23.46
N LEU A 327 -1.82 24.96 -23.74
CA LEU A 327 -1.87 23.73 -22.93
C LEU A 327 -1.72 24.07 -21.44
N PHE A 328 -0.91 25.10 -21.16
CA PHE A 328 -0.77 25.68 -19.82
C PHE A 328 -0.96 27.20 -19.91
N GLY A 329 -1.76 27.78 -19.02
CA GLY A 329 -1.92 29.25 -18.94
C GLY A 329 -0.60 29.93 -18.58
N ALA A 330 0.04 29.42 -17.52
CA ALA A 330 1.39 29.80 -17.13
C ALA A 330 2.15 28.60 -16.54
N LEU A 331 3.43 28.49 -16.86
CA LEU A 331 4.36 27.60 -16.17
C LEU A 331 5.16 28.43 -15.17
N THR A 332 5.00 28.13 -13.88
CA THR A 332 5.64 28.86 -12.78
C THR A 332 7.09 28.44 -12.56
N GLU A 333 7.76 29.06 -11.60
CA GLU A 333 9.13 28.73 -11.21
C GLU A 333 9.31 27.27 -10.76
N SER A 334 8.25 26.68 -10.20
CA SER A 334 8.25 25.29 -9.70
C SER A 334 7.83 24.26 -10.75
N ALA A 335 7.34 24.70 -11.91
CA ALA A 335 6.88 23.79 -12.95
C ALA A 335 8.03 22.92 -13.47
N ASN A 336 7.75 21.60 -13.55
CA ASN A 336 8.72 20.63 -14.09
C ASN A 336 8.01 19.70 -15.07
N ILE A 337 8.37 19.79 -16.36
CA ILE A 337 7.78 18.95 -17.41
C ILE A 337 8.91 18.26 -18.16
N SER A 338 8.92 16.93 -18.14
CA SER A 338 9.99 16.17 -18.77
C SER A 338 9.49 14.93 -19.54
N ASP A 339 10.27 14.56 -20.56
CA ASP A 339 10.15 13.31 -21.31
C ASP A 339 8.73 13.03 -21.84
N VAL A 340 8.09 14.06 -22.44
CA VAL A 340 6.72 13.97 -22.95
C VAL A 340 6.60 14.57 -24.35
N THR A 341 5.76 13.95 -25.17
CA THR A 341 5.38 14.47 -26.49
C THR A 341 3.92 14.93 -26.45
N PHE A 342 3.66 16.16 -26.93
CA PHE A 342 2.32 16.63 -27.24
C PHE A 342 2.14 16.56 -28.76
N GLU A 343 1.20 15.76 -29.23
CA GLU A 343 1.00 15.51 -30.66
C GLU A 343 -0.43 15.82 -31.08
N ASN A 344 -0.59 16.42 -32.25
CA ASN A 344 -1.88 16.77 -32.81
C ASN A 344 -2.73 17.62 -31.83
N VAL A 345 -2.12 18.71 -31.35
CA VAL A 345 -2.76 19.71 -30.51
C VAL A 345 -3.32 20.82 -31.40
N THR A 346 -4.58 21.13 -31.27
CA THR A 346 -5.20 22.29 -31.93
C THR A 346 -5.58 23.33 -30.87
N PHE A 347 -5.04 24.53 -30.98
CA PHE A 347 -5.45 25.66 -30.16
C PHE A 347 -6.08 26.73 -31.02
N THR A 348 -7.37 27.02 -30.81
CA THR A 348 -8.15 28.03 -31.55
C THR A 348 -8.41 29.23 -30.66
N ILE A 349 -8.06 30.41 -31.16
CA ILE A 349 -8.42 31.71 -30.60
C ILE A 349 -9.56 32.26 -31.48
N GLU A 350 -10.79 32.14 -30.95
CA GLU A 350 -12.00 32.42 -31.73
C GLU A 350 -12.31 33.90 -31.87
N SER A 351 -13.02 34.23 -32.94
CA SER A 351 -13.53 35.60 -33.21
C SER A 351 -14.20 36.22 -31.99
N GLY A 352 -13.96 37.52 -31.79
CA GLY A 352 -14.45 38.27 -30.65
C GLY A 352 -13.75 38.04 -29.33
N THR A 353 -12.75 37.15 -29.28
CA THR A 353 -11.92 36.94 -28.09
C THR A 353 -11.11 38.17 -27.74
N ARG A 354 -11.05 38.55 -26.47
CA ARG A 354 -10.19 39.63 -26.00
C ARG A 354 -8.76 39.15 -25.80
N VAL A 355 -7.85 39.55 -26.66
CA VAL A 355 -6.41 39.19 -26.59
C VAL A 355 -5.60 40.26 -25.87
N ALA A 356 -6.10 41.49 -25.82
CA ALA A 356 -5.38 42.63 -25.21
C ALA A 356 -5.01 42.41 -23.74
N GLY A 357 -3.74 42.56 -23.40
CA GLY A 357 -3.18 42.36 -22.05
C GLY A 357 -3.05 40.89 -21.62
N THR A 358 -2.90 40.00 -22.60
CA THR A 358 -2.75 38.57 -22.37
C THR A 358 -1.58 37.98 -23.15
N SER A 359 -1.23 36.74 -22.83
CA SER A 359 -0.22 35.95 -23.55
C SER A 359 -0.78 34.62 -23.95
N TYR A 360 -0.65 34.28 -25.22
CA TYR A 360 -1.14 33.01 -25.79
C TYR A 360 -0.02 32.26 -26.49
N GLY A 361 0.04 30.97 -26.30
CA GLY A 361 0.91 30.08 -27.06
C GLY A 361 0.37 28.66 -27.02
N LEU A 362 0.64 27.87 -28.04
CA LEU A 362 0.11 26.52 -28.14
C LEU A 362 0.53 25.69 -26.91
N PHE A 363 1.78 25.79 -26.48
CA PHE A 363 2.26 25.06 -25.30
C PHE A 363 1.94 25.83 -24.01
N ALA A 364 2.28 27.10 -23.94
CA ALA A 364 1.98 27.91 -22.75
C ALA A 364 1.73 29.40 -23.10
N GLY A 365 0.83 30.03 -22.34
CA GLY A 365 0.68 31.48 -22.39
C GLY A 365 1.95 32.15 -21.90
N THR A 366 2.47 31.77 -20.74
CA THR A 366 3.74 32.26 -20.20
C THR A 366 4.61 31.15 -19.63
N ILE A 367 5.94 31.29 -19.72
CA ILE A 367 6.90 30.34 -19.13
C ILE A 367 7.88 31.15 -18.26
N SER A 368 8.01 30.78 -16.98
CA SER A 368 9.02 31.34 -16.07
C SER A 368 10.43 30.92 -16.51
N ASP A 369 11.40 31.81 -16.34
CA ASP A 369 12.81 31.52 -16.67
C ASP A 369 13.42 30.41 -15.83
N THR A 370 12.81 30.08 -14.70
CA THR A 370 13.25 29.01 -13.78
C THR A 370 12.43 27.72 -13.89
N ALA A 371 11.38 27.72 -14.71
CA ALA A 371 10.63 26.47 -15.01
C ALA A 371 11.57 25.44 -15.66
N THR A 372 11.45 24.20 -15.25
CA THR A 372 12.24 23.10 -15.81
C THR A 372 11.45 22.40 -16.92
N ILE A 373 11.93 22.48 -18.14
CA ILE A 373 11.34 21.80 -19.29
C ILE A 373 12.47 21.06 -20.00
N SER A 374 12.36 19.74 -20.08
CA SER A 374 13.41 18.91 -20.67
C SER A 374 12.85 17.77 -21.49
N ASN A 375 13.42 17.53 -22.67
CA ASN A 375 12.99 16.49 -23.60
C ASN A 375 11.47 16.50 -23.88
N VAL A 376 10.92 17.72 -24.07
CA VAL A 376 9.52 17.93 -24.44
C VAL A 376 9.46 18.18 -25.94
N LYS A 377 8.44 17.61 -26.59
CA LYS A 377 8.17 17.77 -28.01
C LYS A 377 6.74 18.26 -28.23
N VAL A 378 6.54 19.08 -29.26
CA VAL A 378 5.22 19.50 -29.72
C VAL A 378 5.16 19.25 -31.22
N LEU A 379 4.44 18.20 -31.63
CA LEU A 379 4.46 17.69 -32.99
C LEU A 379 3.10 17.78 -33.68
N ASN A 380 3.10 17.99 -35.00
CA ASN A 380 1.92 17.97 -35.85
C ASN A 380 0.74 18.82 -35.33
N SER A 381 1.07 19.99 -34.76
CA SER A 381 0.10 20.78 -33.99
C SER A 381 -0.27 22.09 -34.71
N THR A 382 -1.42 22.66 -34.39
CA THR A 382 -1.98 23.81 -35.09
C THR A 382 -2.43 24.89 -34.11
N LEU A 383 -1.97 26.14 -34.35
CA LEU A 383 -2.51 27.34 -33.72
C LEU A 383 -3.40 28.07 -34.74
N GLN A 384 -4.68 28.22 -34.41
CA GLN A 384 -5.65 28.93 -35.25
C GLN A 384 -6.02 30.26 -34.60
N ILE A 385 -6.00 31.34 -35.36
CA ILE A 385 -6.28 32.70 -34.86
C ILE A 385 -7.27 33.36 -35.80
N ASP A 386 -8.36 33.91 -35.25
CA ASP A 386 -9.24 34.78 -35.99
C ASP A 386 -8.81 36.24 -35.83
N SER A 387 -8.61 36.96 -36.95
CA SER A 387 -8.18 38.33 -36.90
C SER A 387 -9.26 39.29 -36.35
N ASP A 388 -10.51 38.86 -36.25
CA ASP A 388 -11.62 39.59 -35.64
C ASP A 388 -11.57 39.58 -34.09
N CYS A 389 -10.51 39.08 -33.51
CA CYS A 389 -10.24 39.21 -32.08
C CYS A 389 -9.98 40.65 -31.67
N TYR A 390 -10.27 40.99 -30.43
CA TYR A 390 -9.91 42.30 -29.87
C TYR A 390 -8.48 42.27 -29.36
N PHE A 391 -7.52 42.74 -30.20
CA PHE A 391 -6.09 42.72 -29.89
C PHE A 391 -5.61 43.91 -29.02
N GLY A 392 -6.35 45.01 -29.02
CA GLY A 392 -5.86 46.24 -28.36
C GLY A 392 -4.72 46.94 -29.10
N VAL A 393 -4.03 47.83 -28.42
CA VAL A 393 -2.89 48.56 -28.98
C VAL A 393 -1.61 48.03 -28.33
N ASP A 394 -0.96 47.07 -29.00
CA ASP A 394 0.35 46.49 -28.65
C ASP A 394 0.54 45.98 -27.21
N ASP A 395 -0.53 45.52 -26.55
CA ASP A 395 -0.48 45.00 -25.18
C ASP A 395 -0.77 43.48 -25.10
N TYR A 396 -0.57 42.73 -26.19
CA TYR A 396 -0.72 41.30 -26.26
C TYR A 396 0.55 40.60 -26.72
N SER A 397 0.64 39.30 -26.43
CA SER A 397 1.76 38.46 -26.86
C SER A 397 1.22 37.14 -27.37
N ILE A 398 1.41 36.83 -28.65
CA ILE A 398 1.09 35.55 -29.25
C ILE A 398 2.39 34.94 -29.80
N GLY A 399 2.71 33.75 -29.33
CA GLY A 399 3.81 32.94 -29.87
C GLY A 399 3.34 31.55 -30.28
N LEU A 400 4.04 30.93 -31.21
CA LEU A 400 3.68 29.59 -31.66
C LEU A 400 3.75 28.57 -30.52
N LEU A 401 4.84 28.61 -29.74
CA LEU A 401 4.99 27.77 -28.54
C LEU A 401 4.58 28.51 -27.28
N CYS A 402 5.05 29.74 -27.11
CA CYS A 402 4.87 30.50 -25.88
C CYS A 402 4.61 31.98 -26.18
N GLY A 403 3.58 32.53 -25.56
CA GLY A 403 3.28 33.97 -25.71
C GLY A 403 4.36 34.87 -25.07
N MET A 404 4.85 34.48 -23.88
CA MET A 404 5.91 35.22 -23.16
C MET A 404 6.79 34.25 -22.37
N GLY A 405 8.10 34.37 -22.52
CA GLY A 405 9.11 33.57 -21.83
C GLY A 405 10.09 32.91 -22.80
N ASN A 406 10.79 31.88 -22.33
CA ASN A 406 11.79 31.18 -23.11
C ASN A 406 11.23 29.94 -23.77
N ALA A 407 10.75 30.01 -25.00
CA ALA A 407 10.29 28.88 -25.80
C ALA A 407 11.44 28.05 -26.41
N GLY A 408 12.65 28.56 -26.46
CA GLY A 408 13.83 27.89 -27.03
C GLY A 408 14.23 26.59 -26.30
N ILE A 409 13.60 26.30 -25.18
CA ILE A 409 13.74 25.03 -24.43
C ILE A 409 12.99 23.86 -25.06
N ILE A 410 12.13 24.09 -26.06
CA ILE A 410 11.42 23.06 -26.83
C ILE A 410 11.89 23.10 -28.29
N PRO A 411 13.05 22.51 -28.62
CA PRO A 411 13.60 22.59 -29.96
C PRO A 411 12.80 21.76 -30.99
N ASP A 412 12.19 20.67 -30.56
CA ASP A 412 11.43 19.72 -31.42
C ASP A 412 9.99 20.19 -31.53
N ALA A 413 9.73 21.25 -32.28
CA ALA A 413 8.40 21.79 -32.51
C ALA A 413 8.01 21.76 -33.99
N GLN A 414 6.88 21.12 -34.29
CA GLN A 414 6.24 21.13 -35.62
C GLN A 414 4.86 21.76 -35.48
N ILE A 415 4.74 23.04 -35.81
CA ILE A 415 3.53 23.82 -35.60
C ILE A 415 3.17 24.56 -36.88
N THR A 416 1.92 24.45 -37.28
CA THR A 416 1.33 25.31 -38.30
C THR A 416 0.46 26.36 -37.60
N CYS A 417 0.71 27.62 -37.87
CA CYS A 417 -0.17 28.71 -37.45
C CYS A 417 -1.03 29.15 -38.65
N VAL A 418 -2.33 29.18 -38.45
CA VAL A 418 -3.29 29.65 -39.46
C VAL A 418 -4.00 30.88 -38.92
N VAL A 419 -3.85 32.03 -39.59
CA VAL A 419 -4.57 33.25 -39.25
C VAL A 419 -5.62 33.50 -40.31
N THR A 420 -6.90 33.61 -39.91
CA THR A 420 -8.06 33.82 -40.80
C THR A 420 -8.76 35.14 -40.45
N GLY A 421 -9.56 35.67 -41.33
CA GLY A 421 -10.43 36.84 -41.11
C GLY A 421 -10.17 37.98 -42.10
N ASP A 422 -10.68 39.20 -41.81
CA ASP A 422 -10.67 40.31 -42.74
C ASP A 422 -9.26 40.98 -42.92
N GLU A 423 -8.45 40.99 -41.86
CA GLU A 423 -7.10 41.57 -41.86
C GLU A 423 -6.07 40.63 -41.19
N PRO A 424 -5.83 39.40 -41.70
CA PRO A 424 -5.04 38.39 -41.04
C PRO A 424 -3.58 38.79 -40.84
N GLU A 425 -2.99 39.56 -41.78
CA GLU A 425 -1.60 40.06 -41.70
C GLU A 425 -1.38 41.11 -40.59
N SER A 426 -2.46 41.66 -40.02
CA SER A 426 -2.39 42.60 -38.90
C SER A 426 -2.00 41.95 -37.58
N VAL A 427 -2.16 40.64 -37.46
CA VAL A 427 -1.86 39.87 -36.22
C VAL A 427 -0.36 39.66 -36.08
N LYS A 428 0.20 40.14 -34.98
CA LYS A 428 1.62 39.98 -34.67
C LYS A 428 1.83 38.66 -33.93
N ILE A 429 2.67 37.81 -34.51
CA ILE A 429 2.96 36.47 -33.96
C ILE A 429 4.48 36.30 -33.79
N THR A 430 4.93 35.87 -32.66
CA THR A 430 6.32 35.46 -32.43
C THR A 430 6.51 34.03 -32.93
N VAL A 431 7.41 33.88 -33.91
CA VAL A 431 7.69 32.58 -34.52
C VAL A 431 8.88 31.93 -33.82
N GLU A 432 8.64 30.79 -33.22
CA GLU A 432 9.61 30.02 -32.43
C GLU A 432 9.53 28.56 -32.80
N GLY A 433 10.65 27.83 -32.83
CA GLY A 433 10.76 26.44 -33.19
C GLY A 433 11.48 26.18 -34.50
N ASN A 434 11.79 24.92 -34.79
CA ASN A 434 12.63 24.52 -35.92
C ASN A 434 11.86 24.14 -37.19
N ASP A 435 10.61 23.77 -37.06
CA ASP A 435 9.74 23.31 -38.18
C ASP A 435 8.36 23.95 -38.00
N VAL A 436 8.29 25.26 -38.26
CA VAL A 436 7.08 26.04 -38.02
C VAL A 436 6.71 26.84 -39.29
N THR A 437 5.39 26.93 -39.55
CA THR A 437 4.84 27.63 -40.70
C THR A 437 3.73 28.56 -40.22
N VAL A 438 3.67 29.76 -40.83
CA VAL A 438 2.56 30.69 -40.61
C VAL A 438 1.84 30.93 -41.92
N GLU A 439 0.55 30.71 -41.96
CA GLU A 439 -0.32 30.92 -43.12
C GLU A 439 -1.36 31.98 -42.79
N PHE A 440 -1.49 32.95 -43.66
CA PHE A 440 -2.49 34.02 -43.58
C PHE A 440 -3.57 33.77 -44.66
N ILE A 441 -4.82 33.68 -44.25
CA ILE A 441 -5.95 33.38 -45.14
C ILE A 441 -7.00 34.46 -44.98
N GLU A 442 -7.13 35.34 -46.00
CA GLU A 442 -8.19 36.35 -46.10
C GLU A 442 -9.53 35.63 -46.37
N GLN A 443 -10.59 35.97 -45.66
CA GLN A 443 -11.96 35.41 -45.84
C GLN A 443 -12.81 36.36 -46.63
#